data_840de9c21077eeecc87d81d44771d9b7
#
_entry.id   840de9c21077eeecc87d81d44771d9b7
#
_cell.length_a   1.000
_cell.length_b   1.000
_cell.length_c   1.000
_cell.angle_alpha   90.00
_cell.angle_beta   90.00
_cell.angle_gamma   90.00
#
_symmetry.space_group_name_H-M   'P 1'
#
loop_
_entity.id
_entity.type
_entity.pdbx_description
1 polymer ?
#
loop_
_entity_poly.entity_id
_entity_poly.type
_entity_poly.pdbx_seq_one_letter_code
_entity_poly.pdbx_strand_id
1 'polypeptide(L)'
;FEEIIAKYVEMNIAHPFMEGNGRTMRIWLDMMLKKNLKKVVNWQFIDKELYLQSMERSPINDLELRFLLSANLTDKVDDREVIFKGIEQSYYYEGYVVEK
;
A
#
# COMPACT_ATOMS: atom_id res chain seq x y z
N PHE A 1 2.73 9.44 10.32
CA PHE A 1 2.90 8.80 9.01
C PHE A 1 4.19 7.99 8.91
N GLU A 2 5.33 8.58 9.23
CA GLU A 2 6.64 7.91 9.12
C GLU A 2 6.72 6.65 9.98
N GLU A 3 6.20 6.69 11.20
CA GLU A 3 6.17 5.55 12.10
C GLU A 3 5.30 4.42 11.54
N ILE A 4 4.17 4.76 10.94
CA ILE A 4 3.28 3.79 10.31
C ILE A 4 3.98 3.11 9.13
N ILE A 5 4.67 3.88 8.29
CA ILE A 5 5.41 3.34 7.15
C ILE A 5 6.58 2.47 7.63
N ALA A 6 7.30 2.89 8.66
CA ALA A 6 8.38 2.09 9.24
C ALA A 6 7.87 0.72 9.70
N LYS A 7 6.70 0.69 10.34
CA LYS A 7 6.08 -0.56 10.78
C LYS A 7 5.64 -1.42 9.59
N TYR A 8 5.09 -0.78 8.55
CA TYR A 8 4.71 -1.46 7.32
C TYR A 8 5.91 -2.15 6.66
N VAL A 9 7.04 -1.46 6.57
CA VAL A 9 8.29 -2.00 6.04
C VAL A 9 8.76 -3.20 6.88
N GLU A 10 8.75 -3.07 8.21
CA GLU A 10 9.11 -4.14 9.13
C GLU A 10 8.27 -5.40 8.91
N MET A 11 6.97 -5.23 8.79
CA MET A 11 6.05 -6.34 8.56
C MET A 11 6.35 -7.06 7.25
N ASN A 12 6.69 -6.31 6.21
CA ASN A 12 7.03 -6.89 4.91
C ASN A 12 8.38 -7.62 4.93
N ILE A 13 9.32 -7.19 5.74
CA ILE A 13 10.59 -7.89 5.94
C ILE A 13 10.34 -9.22 6.67
N ALA A 14 9.50 -9.20 7.70
CA ALA A 14 9.22 -10.38 8.52
C ALA A 14 8.43 -11.45 7.75
N HIS A 15 7.58 -11.05 6.79
CA HIS A 15 6.68 -11.95 6.07
C HIS A 15 6.76 -11.73 4.55
N PRO A 16 7.95 -11.92 3.93
CA PRO A 16 8.09 -11.69 2.50
C PRO A 16 7.45 -12.83 1.69
N PHE A 17 6.81 -12.47 0.60
CA PHE A 17 6.45 -13.37 -0.50
C PHE A 17 5.49 -14.53 -0.20
N MET A 18 4.69 -14.48 0.85
CA MET A 18 3.60 -15.43 0.99
C MET A 18 2.34 -14.86 0.34
N GLU A 19 1.64 -15.71 -0.41
CA GLU A 19 0.40 -15.31 -1.08
C GLU A 19 -0.60 -14.74 -0.08
N GLY A 20 -1.16 -13.59 -0.40
CA GLY A 20 -2.13 -12.90 0.46
C GLY A 20 -1.53 -11.99 1.53
N ASN A 21 -0.25 -12.15 1.90
CA ASN A 21 0.36 -11.30 2.93
C ASN A 21 0.46 -9.84 2.48
N GLY A 22 0.78 -9.60 1.23
CA GLY A 22 0.82 -8.23 0.69
C GLY A 22 -0.52 -7.53 0.80
N ARG A 23 -1.61 -8.22 0.45
CA ARG A 23 -2.97 -7.68 0.57
C ARG A 23 -3.33 -7.37 2.01
N THR A 24 -3.05 -8.30 2.91
CA THR A 24 -3.33 -8.14 4.34
C THR A 24 -2.57 -6.93 4.90
N MET A 25 -1.31 -6.78 4.54
CA MET A 25 -0.48 -5.68 5.02
C MET A 25 -0.94 -4.34 4.45
N ARG A 26 -1.39 -4.29 3.19
CA ARG A 26 -1.94 -3.06 2.61
C ARG A 26 -3.25 -2.66 3.27
N ILE A 27 -4.09 -3.63 3.62
CA ILE A 27 -5.31 -3.38 4.41
C ILE A 27 -4.95 -2.83 5.79
N TRP A 28 -3.98 -3.44 6.46
CA TRP A 28 -3.48 -2.96 7.75
C TRP A 28 -3.00 -1.51 7.65
N LEU A 29 -2.22 -1.21 6.60
CA LEU A 29 -1.69 0.14 6.38
C LEU A 29 -2.83 1.15 6.26
N ASP A 30 -3.83 0.86 5.43
CA ASP A 30 -4.99 1.74 5.26
C ASP A 30 -5.77 1.91 6.56
N MET A 31 -5.94 0.85 7.34
CA MET A 31 -6.61 0.92 8.63
C MET A 31 -5.86 1.85 9.61
N MET A 32 -4.54 1.73 9.66
CA MET A 32 -3.72 2.56 10.54
C MET A 32 -3.72 4.02 10.09
N LEU A 33 -3.65 4.27 8.79
CA LEU A 33 -3.72 5.63 8.25
C LEU A 33 -5.09 6.25 8.50
N LYS A 34 -6.15 5.49 8.32
CA LYS A 34 -7.52 5.96 8.60
C LYS A 34 -7.68 6.33 10.07
N LYS A 35 -7.19 5.47 10.97
CA LYS A 35 -7.29 5.67 12.41
C LYS A 35 -6.52 6.91 12.88
N ASN A 36 -5.30 7.10 12.38
CA ASN A 36 -4.38 8.12 12.90
C ASN A 36 -4.41 9.43 12.11
N LEU A 37 -4.68 9.38 10.80
CA LEU A 37 -4.60 10.53 9.91
C LEU A 37 -5.91 10.82 9.17
N LYS A 38 -6.91 9.95 9.31
CA LYS A 38 -8.18 10.02 8.57
C LYS A 38 -7.96 10.04 7.06
N LYS A 39 -6.98 9.26 6.60
CA LYS A 39 -6.63 9.11 5.19
C LYS A 39 -6.40 7.65 4.87
N VAL A 40 -6.47 7.31 3.60
CA VAL A 40 -6.09 6.00 3.07
C VAL A 40 -5.26 6.21 1.81
N VAL A 41 -4.54 5.17 1.39
CA VAL A 41 -3.77 5.22 0.14
C VAL A 41 -4.72 5.00 -1.03
N ASN A 42 -4.61 5.85 -2.04
CA ASN A 42 -5.36 5.69 -3.28
C ASN A 42 -4.56 4.80 -4.23
N TRP A 43 -4.61 3.49 -3.97
CA TRP A 43 -3.79 2.49 -4.65
C TRP A 43 -3.96 2.47 -6.16
N GLN A 44 -5.13 2.84 -6.67
CA GLN A 44 -5.40 2.82 -8.11
C GLN A 44 -4.48 3.74 -8.93
N PHE A 45 -3.91 4.76 -8.30
CA PHE A 45 -3.01 5.71 -8.95
C PHE A 45 -1.53 5.40 -8.72
N ILE A 46 -1.23 4.31 -8.01
CA ILE A 46 0.15 3.91 -7.76
C ILE A 46 0.56 2.85 -8.78
N ASP A 47 1.55 3.19 -9.60
CA ASP A 47 2.08 2.28 -10.60
C ASP A 47 2.69 1.04 -9.97
N LYS A 48 2.40 -0.13 -10.57
CA LYS A 48 2.85 -1.42 -10.06
C LYS A 48 4.38 -1.49 -9.94
N GLU A 49 5.09 -1.10 -10.99
CA GLU A 49 6.54 -1.21 -11.00
C GLU A 49 7.19 -0.27 -9.99
N LEU A 50 6.70 0.97 -9.90
CA LEU A 50 7.20 1.93 -8.92
C LEU A 50 6.96 1.43 -7.50
N TYR A 51 5.78 0.88 -7.23
CA TYR A 51 5.46 0.32 -5.91
C TYR A 51 6.38 -0.85 -5.57
N LEU A 52 6.53 -1.81 -6.48
CA LEU A 52 7.37 -2.98 -6.25
C LEU A 52 8.84 -2.60 -6.06
N GLN A 53 9.35 -1.66 -6.86
CA GLN A 53 10.72 -1.17 -6.71
C GLN A 53 10.93 -0.47 -5.37
N SER A 54 9.99 0.38 -4.97
CA SER A 54 10.10 1.09 -3.69
C SER A 54 10.01 0.13 -2.51
N MET A 55 9.19 -0.91 -2.60
CA MET A 55 9.11 -1.97 -1.59
C MET A 55 10.41 -2.77 -1.50
N GLU A 56 11.01 -3.10 -2.64
CA GLU A 56 12.28 -3.83 -2.70
C GLU A 56 13.41 -3.05 -2.03
N ARG A 57 13.44 -1.74 -2.21
CA ARG A 57 14.45 -0.87 -1.60
C ARG A 57 14.16 -0.47 -0.17
N SER A 58 12.92 -0.60 0.27
CA SER A 58 12.46 -0.09 1.57
C SER A 58 13.22 -0.65 2.78
N PRO A 59 13.73 -1.90 2.79
CA PRO A 59 14.53 -2.38 3.93
C PRO A 59 15.81 -1.59 4.16
N ILE A 60 16.38 -1.02 3.11
CA ILE A 60 17.61 -0.23 3.18
C ILE A 60 17.28 1.25 3.27
N ASN A 61 16.35 1.71 2.43
CA ASN A 61 15.93 3.11 2.36
C ASN A 61 14.48 3.20 1.93
N ASP A 62 13.62 3.67 2.82
CA ASP A 62 12.17 3.74 2.60
C ASP A 62 11.69 5.11 2.09
N LEU A 63 12.59 6.01 1.73
CA LEU A 63 12.22 7.36 1.27
C LEU A 63 11.36 7.33 0.00
N GLU A 64 11.69 6.47 -0.95
CA GLU A 64 10.88 6.32 -2.17
C GLU A 64 9.47 5.87 -1.84
N LEU A 65 9.35 4.88 -0.96
CA LEU A 65 8.05 4.36 -0.52
C LEU A 65 7.25 5.43 0.21
N ARG A 66 7.86 6.16 1.12
CA ARG A 66 7.21 7.26 1.83
C ARG A 66 6.70 8.33 0.87
N PHE A 67 7.54 8.72 -0.08
CA PHE A 67 7.15 9.71 -1.08
C PHE A 67 5.97 9.22 -1.93
N LEU A 68 6.07 7.99 -2.43
CA LEU A 68 5.04 7.41 -3.29
C LEU A 68 3.69 7.31 -2.57
N LEU A 69 3.70 6.84 -1.34
CA LEU A 69 2.46 6.69 -0.56
C LEU A 69 1.90 8.05 -0.14
N SER A 70 2.75 8.97 0.32
CA SER A 70 2.28 10.31 0.74
C SER A 70 1.70 11.11 -0.40
N ALA A 71 2.23 10.96 -1.60
CA ALA A 71 1.71 11.64 -2.79
C ALA A 71 0.34 11.11 -3.24
N ASN A 72 -0.05 9.93 -2.77
CA ASN A 72 -1.28 9.25 -3.17
C ASN A 72 -2.26 9.01 -2.01
N LEU A 73 -2.14 9.78 -0.94
CA LEU A 73 -3.13 9.73 0.14
C LEU A 73 -4.40 10.47 -0.26
N THR A 74 -5.54 9.94 0.20
CA THR A 74 -6.84 10.59 0.00
C THR A 74 -7.63 10.58 1.30
N ASP A 75 -8.48 11.59 1.51
CA ASP A 75 -9.41 11.65 2.63
C ASP A 75 -10.72 10.93 2.39
N LYS A 76 -10.90 10.33 1.21
CA LYS A 76 -12.11 9.58 0.83
C LYS A 76 -12.08 8.17 1.42
N VAL A 77 -12.04 8.09 2.73
CA VAL A 77 -11.82 6.83 3.47
C VAL A 77 -13.01 5.85 3.39
N ASP A 78 -14.21 6.36 3.14
CA ASP A 78 -15.42 5.55 3.03
C ASP A 78 -15.99 5.49 1.60
N ASP A 79 -15.23 5.93 0.61
CA ASP A 79 -15.63 5.92 -0.79
C ASP A 79 -15.50 4.51 -1.36
N ARG A 80 -16.61 3.93 -1.80
CA ARG A 80 -16.64 2.56 -2.34
C ARG A 80 -15.78 2.39 -3.57
N GLU A 81 -15.73 3.40 -4.44
CA GLU A 81 -14.93 3.34 -5.65
C GLU A 81 -13.44 3.27 -5.31
N VAL A 82 -12.99 4.10 -4.35
CA VAL A 82 -11.60 4.07 -3.87
C VAL A 82 -11.28 2.71 -3.29
N ILE A 83 -12.17 2.14 -2.48
CA ILE A 83 -11.99 0.83 -1.87
C ILE A 83 -11.91 -0.27 -2.93
N PHE A 84 -12.85 -0.31 -3.88
CA PHE A 84 -12.87 -1.33 -4.93
C PHE A 84 -11.66 -1.23 -5.85
N LYS A 85 -11.30 -0.02 -6.28
CA LYS A 85 -10.13 0.19 -7.12
C LYS A 85 -8.84 -0.16 -6.39
N GLY A 86 -8.79 0.11 -5.08
CA GLY A 86 -7.66 -0.29 -4.25
C GLY A 86 -7.51 -1.81 -4.15
N ILE A 87 -8.61 -2.53 -3.99
CA ILE A 87 -8.62 -4.00 -3.95
C ILE A 87 -8.15 -4.57 -5.29
N GLU A 88 -8.68 -4.08 -6.41
CA GLU A 88 -8.27 -4.49 -7.75
C GLU A 88 -6.78 -4.28 -7.96
N GLN A 89 -6.27 -3.11 -7.60
CA GLN A 89 -4.86 -2.77 -7.74
C GLN A 89 -3.98 -3.66 -6.86
N SER A 90 -4.46 -3.99 -5.66
CA SER A 90 -3.74 -4.88 -4.75
C SER A 90 -3.56 -6.28 -5.35
N TYR A 91 -4.60 -6.83 -5.99
CA TYR A 91 -4.47 -8.08 -6.73
C TYR A 91 -3.50 -7.96 -7.89
N TYR A 92 -3.55 -6.84 -8.60
CA TYR A 92 -2.64 -6.58 -9.71
C TYR A 92 -1.17 -6.56 -9.27
N TYR A 93 -0.87 -5.96 -8.12
CA TYR A 93 0.49 -5.97 -7.56
C TYR A 93 1.01 -7.39 -7.31
N GLU A 94 0.13 -8.33 -7.05
CA GLU A 94 0.47 -9.72 -6.77
C GLU A 94 0.47 -10.60 -8.03
N GLY A 95 0.31 -9.99 -9.21
CA GLY A 95 0.40 -10.68 -10.49
C GLY A 95 -0.90 -11.25 -11.03
N TYR A 96 -2.04 -10.98 -10.37
CA TYR A 96 -3.34 -11.40 -10.88
C TYR A 96 -3.80 -10.47 -12.01
N VAL A 97 -4.45 -11.02 -13.02
CA VAL A 97 -5.06 -10.24 -14.09
C VAL A 97 -6.42 -9.75 -13.61
N VAL A 98 -6.63 -8.44 -13.71
CA VAL A 98 -7.90 -7.83 -13.35
C VAL A 98 -8.67 -7.53 -14.63
N GLU A 99 -9.84 -8.14 -14.78
CA GLU A 99 -10.75 -7.83 -15.89
C GLU A 99 -11.48 -6.53 -15.60
N LYS A 100 -11.43 -5.65 -16.56
CA LYS A 100 -12.10 -4.36 -16.46
C LYS A 100 -13.42 -4.37 -17.21
#